data_572fdbe8482a311fae9b35aa467ee898
#
_entry.id   572fdbe8482a311fae9b35aa467ee898
#
_cell.length_a   1.000
_cell.length_b   1.000
_cell.length_c   1.000
_cell.angle_alpha   90.00
_cell.angle_beta   90.00
_cell.angle_gamma   90.00
#
_symmetry.space_group_name_H-M   'P 1'
#
loop_
_entity.id
_entity.type
_entity.pdbx_description
1 polymer ?
#
loop_
_entity_poly.entity_id
_entity_poly.type
_entity_poly.pdbx_seq_one_letter_code
_entity_poly.pdbx_strand_id
1 'polypeptide(L)'
;MTEEMRIKLAKPFVVEEEVECAIKDMAPLKALSLDGMPLLFYQIHWTDVGMDISQAVLSCLNSRYILKSINHTFITLIPKVQNPERVFDYRPISLCNVIYKIVSKVIANRLKTSTKLYYI
;
A
#
# COMPACT_ATOMS: atom_id res chain seq x y z
N MET A 1 -19.53 -1.96 -15.55
CA MET A 1 -19.54 -2.02 -14.06
C MET A 1 -20.98 -2.08 -13.59
N THR A 2 -21.32 -3.11 -12.82
CA THR A 2 -22.68 -3.30 -12.30
C THR A 2 -22.93 -2.38 -11.10
N GLU A 3 -24.21 -2.16 -10.77
CA GLU A 3 -24.60 -1.36 -9.60
C GLU A 3 -24.12 -1.98 -8.28
N GLU A 4 -24.16 -3.30 -8.18
CA GLU A 4 -23.59 -4.03 -7.03
C GLU A 4 -22.11 -3.74 -6.82
N MET A 5 -21.32 -3.68 -7.90
CA MET A 5 -19.91 -3.36 -7.82
C MET A 5 -19.70 -1.91 -7.34
N ARG A 6 -20.53 -0.99 -7.82
CA ARG A 6 -20.49 0.41 -7.36
C ARG A 6 -20.77 0.51 -5.86
N ILE A 7 -21.80 -0.17 -5.40
CA ILE A 7 -22.18 -0.18 -3.98
C ILE A 7 -21.06 -0.75 -3.12
N LYS A 8 -20.44 -1.87 -3.54
CA LYS A 8 -19.32 -2.46 -2.82
C LYS A 8 -18.09 -1.56 -2.76
N LEU A 9 -17.77 -0.93 -3.89
CA LEU A 9 -16.61 -0.04 -3.97
C LEU A 9 -16.83 1.28 -3.21
N ALA A 10 -18.08 1.73 -3.13
CA ALA A 10 -18.44 2.96 -2.46
C ALA A 10 -18.66 2.82 -0.95
N LYS A 11 -18.70 1.59 -0.41
CA LYS A 11 -18.84 1.38 1.02
C LYS A 11 -17.73 2.09 1.80
N PRO A 12 -18.06 2.76 2.92
CA PRO A 12 -17.02 3.30 3.80
C PRO A 12 -16.04 2.20 4.22
N PHE A 13 -14.79 2.56 4.35
CA PHE A 13 -13.79 1.66 4.91
C PHE A 13 -13.96 1.68 6.42
N VAL A 14 -14.54 0.63 6.97
CA VAL A 14 -15.05 0.63 8.35
C VAL A 14 -14.17 -0.18 9.28
N VAL A 15 -13.32 -1.07 8.77
CA VAL A 15 -12.79 -2.10 9.64
C VAL A 15 -11.29 -2.21 9.58
N GLU A 16 -10.71 -2.23 10.75
CA GLU A 16 -9.36 -2.68 11.01
C GLU A 16 -9.04 -4.00 10.28
N GLU A 17 -10.03 -4.86 10.05
CA GLU A 17 -9.90 -6.09 9.29
C GLU A 17 -9.36 -5.87 7.87
N GLU A 18 -9.85 -4.88 7.15
CA GLU A 18 -9.35 -4.59 5.79
C GLU A 18 -7.88 -4.17 5.83
N VAL A 19 -7.51 -3.38 6.81
CA VAL A 19 -6.13 -2.91 7.01
C VAL A 19 -5.23 -4.06 7.46
N GLU A 20 -5.68 -4.88 8.38
CA GLU A 20 -4.93 -6.06 8.85
C GLU A 20 -4.71 -7.06 7.73
N CYS A 21 -5.74 -7.35 6.94
CA CYS A 21 -5.60 -8.22 5.77
C CYS A 21 -4.58 -7.67 4.78
N ALA A 22 -4.62 -6.37 4.51
CA ALA A 22 -3.68 -5.73 3.61
C ALA A 22 -2.23 -5.88 4.09
N ILE A 23 -2.00 -5.65 5.38
CA ILE A 23 -0.66 -5.79 5.98
C ILE A 23 -0.17 -7.24 5.90
N LYS A 24 -1.00 -8.21 6.20
CA LYS A 24 -0.64 -9.63 6.15
C LYS A 24 -0.32 -10.11 4.74
N ASP A 25 -1.04 -9.57 3.74
CA ASP A 25 -0.87 -9.96 2.34
C ASP A 25 0.35 -9.31 1.68
N MET A 26 0.97 -8.32 2.30
CA MET A 26 2.11 -7.63 1.73
C MET A 26 3.41 -8.39 1.99
N ALA A 27 4.31 -8.39 1.00
CA ALA A 27 5.62 -9.04 1.12
C ALA A 27 6.49 -8.32 2.16
N PRO A 28 6.99 -9.03 3.20
CA PRO A 28 7.65 -8.39 4.35
C PRO A 28 8.99 -7.74 4.03
N LEU A 29 9.73 -8.23 3.06
CA LEU A 29 11.09 -7.78 2.76
C LEU A 29 11.23 -7.10 1.40
N LYS A 30 10.14 -6.61 0.82
CA LYS A 30 10.21 -5.77 -0.39
C LYS A 30 10.81 -4.40 -0.07
N ALA A 31 10.91 -3.55 -1.09
CA ALA A 31 11.52 -2.23 -0.98
C ALA A 31 11.21 -1.53 0.33
N LEU A 32 12.25 -0.97 0.95
CA LEU A 32 12.12 -0.22 2.20
C LEU A 32 11.22 1.01 2.00
N SER A 33 10.56 1.43 3.07
CA SER A 33 9.86 2.71 3.07
C SER A 33 10.83 3.87 3.29
N LEU A 34 10.33 5.11 3.26
CA LEU A 34 11.16 6.32 3.43
C LEU A 34 11.90 6.35 4.77
N ASP A 35 11.36 5.72 5.80
CA ASP A 35 11.97 5.62 7.12
C ASP A 35 13.05 4.52 7.22
N GLY A 36 13.28 3.79 6.15
CA GLY A 36 14.26 2.71 6.11
C GLY A 36 13.79 1.43 6.80
N MET A 37 12.57 1.38 7.31
CA MET A 37 12.04 0.19 7.97
C MET A 37 11.33 -0.74 6.98
N PRO A 38 11.63 -2.05 7.01
CA PRO A 38 10.89 -3.00 6.19
C PRO A 38 9.47 -3.20 6.72
N LEU A 39 8.57 -3.63 5.86
CA LEU A 39 7.20 -3.92 6.25
C LEU A 39 7.12 -4.97 7.37
N LEU A 40 8.08 -5.87 7.42
CA LEU A 40 8.20 -6.87 8.47
C LEU A 40 8.17 -6.25 9.87
N PHE A 41 8.80 -5.09 10.06
CA PHE A 41 8.76 -4.36 11.34
C PHE A 41 7.33 -4.09 11.77
N TYR A 42 6.50 -3.58 10.87
CA TYR A 42 5.10 -3.26 11.14
C TYR A 42 4.25 -4.51 11.37
N GLN A 43 4.56 -5.59 10.66
CA GLN A 43 3.88 -6.88 10.85
C GLN A 43 4.17 -7.48 12.22
N ILE A 44 5.42 -7.45 12.65
CA ILE A 44 5.85 -7.99 13.96
C ILE A 44 5.30 -7.15 15.11
N HIS A 45 5.35 -5.82 14.99
CA HIS A 45 4.94 -4.89 16.04
C HIS A 45 3.50 -4.40 15.88
N TRP A 46 2.67 -5.14 15.15
CA TRP A 46 1.29 -4.73 14.87
C TRP A 46 0.46 -4.48 16.13
N THR A 47 0.69 -5.24 17.19
CA THR A 47 0.00 -5.03 18.47
C THR A 47 0.30 -3.66 19.08
N ASP A 48 1.47 -3.11 18.82
CA ASP A 48 1.89 -1.81 19.36
C ASP A 48 1.51 -0.64 18.47
N VAL A 49 1.68 -0.78 17.15
CA VAL A 49 1.52 0.32 16.18
C VAL A 49 0.25 0.21 15.34
N GLY A 50 -0.42 -0.94 15.37
CA GLY A 50 -1.53 -1.24 14.48
C GLY A 50 -2.70 -0.28 14.58
N MET A 51 -3.05 0.15 15.78
CA MET A 51 -4.16 1.09 16.00
C MET A 51 -3.88 2.45 15.35
N ASP A 52 -2.70 2.99 15.56
CA ASP A 52 -2.30 4.29 15.01
C ASP A 52 -2.24 4.25 13.47
N ILE A 53 -1.66 3.19 12.93
CA ILE A 53 -1.59 2.98 11.48
C ILE A 53 -2.99 2.80 10.89
N SER A 54 -3.82 2.00 11.53
CA SER A 54 -5.21 1.77 11.06
C SER A 54 -6.01 3.06 11.04
N GLN A 55 -5.90 3.90 12.06
CA GLN A 55 -6.56 5.19 12.10
C GLN A 55 -6.09 6.11 10.97
N ALA A 56 -4.79 6.17 10.74
CA ALA A 56 -4.22 6.99 9.67
C ALA A 56 -4.68 6.52 8.29
N VAL A 57 -4.68 5.21 8.06
CA VAL A 57 -5.11 4.61 6.79
C VAL A 57 -6.61 4.85 6.57
N LEU A 58 -7.45 4.60 7.57
CA LEU A 58 -8.88 4.83 7.48
C LEU A 58 -9.22 6.30 7.27
N SER A 59 -8.49 7.19 7.91
CA SER A 59 -8.65 8.64 7.69
C SER A 59 -8.38 9.01 6.24
N CYS A 60 -7.31 8.49 5.63
CA CYS A 60 -7.00 8.72 4.23
C CYS A 60 -8.09 8.16 3.30
N LEU A 61 -8.56 6.95 3.57
CA LEU A 61 -9.54 6.26 2.73
C LEU A 61 -10.92 6.91 2.79
N ASN A 62 -11.39 7.26 3.98
CA ASN A 62 -12.73 7.79 4.17
C ASN A 62 -12.84 9.28 3.85
N SER A 63 -11.78 10.07 4.07
CA SER A 63 -11.74 11.48 3.69
C SER A 63 -11.45 11.70 2.20
N ARG A 64 -10.95 10.68 1.52
CA ARG A 64 -10.48 10.76 0.12
C ARG A 64 -9.36 11.78 -0.07
N TYR A 65 -8.61 12.04 0.98
CA TYR A 65 -7.50 12.99 0.97
C TYR A 65 -6.25 12.36 1.56
N ILE A 66 -5.14 12.51 0.85
CA ILE A 66 -3.83 12.03 1.30
C ILE A 66 -2.95 13.24 1.53
N LEU A 67 -2.38 13.34 2.74
CA LEU A 67 -1.43 14.39 3.09
C LEU A 67 -0.22 14.35 2.15
N LYS A 68 0.32 15.52 1.80
CA LYS A 68 1.52 15.61 0.96
C LYS A 68 2.69 14.81 1.52
N SER A 69 2.88 14.82 2.84
CA SER A 69 3.94 14.07 3.50
C SER A 69 3.81 12.56 3.32
N ILE A 70 2.59 12.05 3.27
CA ILE A 70 2.31 10.62 3.04
C ILE A 70 2.43 10.27 1.56
N ASN A 71 2.05 11.17 0.68
CA ASN A 71 2.10 10.98 -0.77
C ASN A 71 3.49 11.24 -1.36
N HIS A 72 4.43 11.72 -0.56
CA HIS A 72 5.80 11.96 -1.00
C HIS A 72 6.53 10.65 -1.25
N THR A 73 7.25 10.58 -2.37
CA THR A 73 7.96 9.38 -2.78
C THR A 73 9.36 9.75 -3.28
N PHE A 74 10.36 8.96 -2.90
CA PHE A 74 11.69 9.00 -3.49
C PHE A 74 11.82 7.94 -4.57
N ILE A 75 12.49 8.29 -5.66
CA ILE A 75 12.85 7.33 -6.70
C ILE A 75 14.34 7.02 -6.56
N THR A 76 14.64 5.74 -6.38
CA THR A 76 16.01 5.23 -6.28
C THR A 76 16.34 4.40 -7.51
N LEU A 77 17.54 4.60 -8.06
CA LEU A 77 18.02 3.84 -9.20
C LEU A 77 18.86 2.67 -8.73
N ILE A 78 18.47 1.47 -9.12
CA ILE A 78 19.19 0.24 -8.80
C ILE A 78 19.82 -0.31 -10.07
N PRO A 79 21.16 -0.59 -10.06
CA PRO A 79 21.82 -1.12 -11.25
C PRO A 79 21.32 -2.52 -11.61
N LYS A 80 21.13 -2.76 -12.91
CA LYS A 80 20.80 -4.08 -13.46
C LYS A 80 22.03 -4.90 -13.78
N VAL A 81 23.16 -4.23 -14.01
CA VAL A 81 24.43 -4.81 -14.44
C VAL A 81 25.57 -4.35 -13.53
N GLN A 82 26.71 -5.04 -13.58
CA GLN A 82 27.84 -4.75 -12.67
C GLN A 82 28.47 -3.37 -12.86
N ASN A 83 28.56 -2.87 -14.08
CA ASN A 83 29.14 -1.55 -14.37
C ASN A 83 28.13 -0.73 -15.20
N PRO A 84 27.12 -0.13 -14.53
CA PRO A 84 26.11 0.64 -15.25
C PRO A 84 26.70 1.96 -15.80
N GLU A 85 26.55 2.18 -17.10
CA GLU A 85 27.02 3.39 -17.79
C GLU A 85 25.85 4.21 -18.36
N ARG A 86 24.70 3.57 -18.61
CA ARG A 86 23.54 4.19 -19.25
C ARG A 86 22.33 4.18 -18.32
N VAL A 87 21.39 5.09 -18.58
CA VAL A 87 20.11 5.13 -17.85
C VAL A 87 19.36 3.80 -17.92
N PHE A 88 19.43 3.11 -19.07
CA PHE A 88 18.80 1.79 -19.26
C PHE A 88 19.39 0.68 -18.38
N ASP A 89 20.58 0.90 -17.84
CA ASP A 89 21.24 -0.07 -16.95
C ASP A 89 20.74 0.00 -15.52
N TYR A 90 19.81 0.91 -15.23
CA TYR A 90 19.20 1.10 -13.91
C TYR A 90 17.69 0.79 -13.92
N ARG A 91 17.20 0.31 -12.80
CA ARG A 91 15.77 0.20 -12.52
C ARG A 91 15.35 1.30 -11.56
N PRO A 92 14.34 2.10 -11.90
CA PRO A 92 13.76 3.01 -10.93
C PRO A 92 12.90 2.24 -9.94
N ILE A 93 13.11 2.47 -8.65
CA ILE A 93 12.29 1.92 -7.57
C ILE A 93 11.76 3.08 -6.74
N SER A 94 10.45 3.07 -6.51
CA SER A 94 9.78 4.07 -5.68
C SER A 94 9.83 3.66 -4.21
N LEU A 95 10.34 4.55 -3.36
CA LEU A 95 10.33 4.40 -1.92
C LEU A 95 9.16 5.20 -1.36
N CYS A 96 8.03 4.54 -1.17
CA CYS A 96 6.81 5.14 -0.68
C CYS A 96 6.70 5.02 0.85
N ASN A 97 5.94 5.94 1.45
CA ASN A 97 5.56 5.82 2.85
C ASN A 97 4.74 4.54 3.08
N VAL A 98 4.90 3.92 4.25
CA VAL A 98 4.19 2.68 4.59
C VAL A 98 2.67 2.87 4.57
N ILE A 99 2.18 4.01 5.05
CA ILE A 99 0.74 4.31 5.04
C ILE A 99 0.20 4.35 3.61
N TYR A 100 0.93 4.98 2.69
CA TYR A 100 0.58 4.98 1.27
C TYR A 100 0.49 3.57 0.70
N LYS A 101 1.46 2.72 1.01
CA LYS A 101 1.48 1.32 0.57
C LYS A 101 0.26 0.55 1.08
N ILE A 102 -0.09 0.74 2.35
CA ILE A 102 -1.25 0.09 2.96
C ILE A 102 -2.56 0.58 2.33
N VAL A 103 -2.71 1.89 2.15
CA VAL A 103 -3.89 2.48 1.48
C VAL A 103 -4.06 1.88 0.09
N SER A 104 -2.98 1.84 -0.69
CA SER A 104 -2.99 1.26 -2.04
C SER A 104 -3.39 -0.22 -2.03
N LYS A 105 -2.87 -0.97 -1.07
CA LYS A 105 -3.16 -2.40 -0.93
C LYS A 105 -4.61 -2.66 -0.54
N VAL A 106 -5.17 -1.87 0.37
CA VAL A 106 -6.58 -1.96 0.77
C VAL A 106 -7.49 -1.73 -0.44
N ILE A 107 -7.21 -0.68 -1.21
CA ILE A 107 -7.97 -0.38 -2.43
C ILE A 107 -7.83 -1.52 -3.45
N ALA A 108 -6.62 -2.01 -3.66
CA ALA A 108 -6.36 -3.11 -4.59
C ALA A 108 -7.11 -4.39 -4.19
N ASN A 109 -7.13 -4.72 -2.90
CA ASN A 109 -7.85 -5.89 -2.38
C ASN A 109 -9.36 -5.75 -2.60
N ARG A 110 -9.91 -4.57 -2.37
CA ARG A 110 -11.33 -4.30 -2.60
C ARG A 110 -11.70 -4.42 -4.09
N LEU A 111 -10.89 -3.85 -4.98
CA LEU A 111 -11.05 -3.98 -6.43
C LEU A 111 -10.96 -5.44 -6.88
N LYS A 112 -10.00 -6.16 -6.35
CA LYS A 112 -9.78 -7.58 -6.67
C LYS A 112 -10.98 -8.44 -6.30
N THR A 113 -11.60 -8.19 -5.16
CA THR A 113 -12.82 -8.89 -4.73
C THR A 113 -13.98 -8.58 -5.66
N SER A 114 -14.10 -7.34 -6.11
CA SER A 114 -15.15 -6.91 -7.04
C SER A 114 -14.96 -7.52 -8.42
N THR A 115 -13.72 -7.60 -8.92
CA THR A 115 -13.43 -8.20 -10.22
C THR A 115 -13.61 -9.71 -10.25
N LYS A 116 -13.34 -10.42 -9.15
CA LYS A 116 -13.58 -11.87 -9.06
C LYS A 116 -15.05 -12.23 -9.30
N LEU A 117 -15.96 -11.38 -8.91
CA LEU A 117 -17.41 -11.57 -9.17
C LEU A 117 -17.76 -11.41 -10.67
N TYR A 118 -16.88 -10.79 -11.43
CA TYR A 118 -17.12 -10.50 -12.83
C TYR A 118 -16.59 -11.61 -13.79
N TYR A 119 -15.57 -12.36 -13.34
CA TYR A 119 -14.88 -13.37 -14.15
C TYR A 119 -15.23 -14.82 -13.78
N ILE A 120 -16.28 -15.02 -13.02
CA ILE A 120 -16.77 -16.36 -12.73
C ILE A 120 -17.83 -16.77 -13.78
#